data_85dac04e662d9a9acffe64dfbd39b425
#
_entry.id   85dac04e662d9a9acffe64dfbd39b425
#
_cell.length_a   1.000
_cell.length_b   1.000
_cell.length_c   1.000
_cell.angle_alpha   90.00
_cell.angle_beta   90.00
_cell.angle_gamma   90.00
#
_symmetry.space_group_name_H-M   'P 1'
#
loop_
_entity.id
_entity.type
_entity.pdbx_description
1 polymer ?
#
loop_
_entity_poly.entity_id
_entity_poly.type
_entity_poly.pdbx_seq_one_letter_code
_entity_poly.pdbx_strand_id
1 'polypeptide(L)'
;NAEIVPQSITDTEIILSLNDAPSQTLQAGIQPLQVLHSSPSSAVPVASNACPFVLRPTVTSVQVAEVEGIDDDPRGGSLQVSAHLPVGANQRVVIALNEWSIETPAVYLFEAPARKQDTTCLTIPFTGVKPGDYLIRLQVDGADSQLGVDTDPSSKTFNWFNSPRVVIE
;
A
#
# COMPACT_ATOMS: atom_id res chain seq x y z
N ASN A 1 12.71 -11.67 -10.45
CA ASN A 1 13.25 -10.38 -10.91
C ASN A 1 12.59 -10.03 -12.24
N ALA A 2 12.10 -8.80 -12.38
CA ALA A 2 11.60 -8.27 -13.64
C ALA A 2 12.71 -7.51 -14.37
N GLU A 3 12.82 -7.70 -15.67
CA GLU A 3 13.65 -6.86 -16.53
C GLU A 3 12.73 -5.86 -17.26
N ILE A 4 13.07 -4.58 -17.21
CA ILE A 4 12.34 -3.51 -17.88
C ILE A 4 13.31 -2.86 -18.86
N VAL A 5 12.87 -2.75 -20.12
CA VAL A 5 13.65 -2.03 -21.16
C VAL A 5 13.40 -0.53 -20.95
N PRO A 6 14.47 0.29 -20.82
CA PRO A 6 14.31 1.72 -20.71
C PRO A 6 13.63 2.35 -21.93
N GLN A 7 12.83 3.39 -21.71
CA GLN A 7 12.23 4.20 -22.78
C GLN A 7 13.27 5.08 -23.47
N SER A 8 14.24 5.60 -22.69
CA SER A 8 15.39 6.33 -23.23
C SER A 8 16.63 6.17 -22.36
N ILE A 9 17.78 6.27 -22.98
CA ILE A 9 19.09 6.24 -22.33
C ILE A 9 19.93 7.38 -22.92
N THR A 10 20.52 8.17 -22.05
CA THR A 10 21.53 9.18 -22.35
C THR A 10 22.79 8.94 -21.53
N ASP A 11 23.83 9.75 -21.68
CA ASP A 11 25.06 9.62 -20.89
C ASP A 11 24.84 9.87 -19.38
N THR A 12 23.76 10.51 -19.01
CA THR A 12 23.49 10.93 -17.61
C THR A 12 22.15 10.48 -17.06
N GLU A 13 21.27 9.93 -17.90
CA GLU A 13 19.89 9.60 -17.51
C GLU A 13 19.38 8.34 -18.18
N ILE A 14 18.66 7.56 -17.41
CA ILE A 14 17.91 6.37 -17.90
C ILE A 14 16.44 6.58 -17.49
N ILE A 15 15.54 6.66 -18.47
CA ILE A 15 14.09 6.77 -18.24
C ILE A 15 13.44 5.42 -18.50
N LEU A 16 12.68 4.95 -17.51
CA LEU A 16 11.89 3.73 -17.62
C LEU A 16 10.46 3.99 -17.11
N SER A 17 9.50 3.24 -17.62
CA SER A 17 8.13 3.23 -17.12
C SER A 17 7.87 1.96 -16.33
N LEU A 18 7.39 2.08 -15.09
CA LEU A 18 6.98 0.93 -14.30
C LEU A 18 5.71 0.26 -14.85
N ASN A 19 4.94 0.95 -15.70
CA ASN A 19 3.79 0.38 -16.39
C ASN A 19 4.20 -0.67 -17.45
N ASP A 20 5.45 -0.61 -17.91
CA ASP A 20 6.00 -1.55 -18.90
C ASP A 20 6.53 -2.83 -18.21
N ALA A 21 6.53 -2.86 -16.86
CA ALA A 21 6.89 -4.06 -16.13
C ALA A 21 5.84 -5.16 -16.35
N PRO A 22 6.26 -6.43 -16.49
CA PRO A 22 5.31 -7.53 -16.56
C PRO A 22 4.37 -7.51 -15.36
N SER A 23 3.06 -7.60 -15.62
CA SER A 23 2.05 -7.67 -14.55
C SER A 23 2.39 -8.81 -13.59
N GLN A 24 2.33 -8.57 -12.29
CA GLN A 24 2.67 -9.48 -11.19
C GLN A 24 4.16 -9.53 -10.78
N THR A 25 5.06 -8.78 -11.41
CA THR A 25 6.47 -8.73 -10.98
C THR A 25 6.78 -7.60 -10.01
N LEU A 26 5.98 -6.53 -10.05
CA LEU A 26 6.10 -5.45 -9.09
C LEU A 26 5.19 -5.70 -7.89
N GLN A 27 5.77 -5.68 -6.71
CA GLN A 27 5.06 -5.76 -5.43
C GLN A 27 5.18 -4.43 -4.70
N ALA A 28 4.18 -4.09 -3.90
CA ALA A 28 4.29 -2.97 -2.98
C ALA A 28 5.45 -3.19 -1.99
N GLY A 29 6.02 -2.10 -1.46
CA GLY A 29 7.13 -2.19 -0.51
C GLY A 29 8.44 -1.62 -1.05
N ILE A 30 9.56 -2.00 -0.44
CA ILE A 30 10.90 -1.57 -0.85
C ILE A 30 11.40 -2.51 -1.93
N GLN A 31 11.73 -1.94 -3.10
CA GLN A 31 12.19 -2.68 -4.27
C GLN A 31 13.63 -2.29 -4.61
N PRO A 32 14.52 -3.25 -4.93
CA PRO A 32 15.85 -2.93 -5.44
C PRO A 32 15.79 -2.67 -6.95
N LEU A 33 16.47 -1.63 -7.41
CA LEU A 33 16.68 -1.33 -8.82
C LEU A 33 18.17 -1.47 -9.14
N GLN A 34 18.48 -2.15 -10.26
CA GLN A 34 19.83 -2.26 -10.80
C GLN A 34 19.82 -2.03 -12.31
N VAL A 35 20.89 -1.47 -12.83
CA VAL A 35 21.13 -1.38 -14.26
C VAL A 35 21.95 -2.58 -14.69
N LEU A 36 21.45 -3.33 -15.68
CA LEU A 36 22.19 -4.42 -16.32
C LEU A 36 22.79 -3.92 -17.64
N HIS A 37 24.09 -3.89 -17.72
CA HIS A 37 24.81 -3.52 -18.94
C HIS A 37 25.24 -4.79 -19.66
N SER A 38 24.64 -5.02 -20.83
CA SER A 38 25.01 -6.12 -21.74
C SER A 38 26.07 -5.65 -22.74
N SER A 39 27.15 -6.37 -22.87
CA SER A 39 28.21 -6.08 -23.85
C SER A 39 28.21 -7.17 -24.92
N PRO A 40 28.38 -6.83 -26.22
CA PRO A 40 28.51 -7.81 -27.29
C PRO A 40 29.69 -8.75 -27.10
N SER A 41 30.69 -8.35 -26.31
CA SER A 41 31.90 -9.12 -26.02
C SER A 41 31.79 -10.04 -24.79
N SER A 42 30.69 -9.97 -24.02
CA SER A 42 30.49 -10.76 -22.80
C SER A 42 29.13 -11.43 -22.80
N ALA A 43 29.12 -12.74 -22.57
CA ALA A 43 27.87 -13.50 -22.41
C ALA A 43 27.14 -13.22 -21.08
N VAL A 44 27.80 -12.56 -20.14
CA VAL A 44 27.26 -12.25 -18.83
C VAL A 44 27.11 -10.73 -18.68
N PRO A 45 25.91 -10.21 -18.41
CA PRO A 45 25.73 -8.79 -18.18
C PRO A 45 26.42 -8.34 -16.88
N VAL A 46 26.90 -7.13 -16.86
CA VAL A 46 27.45 -6.48 -15.67
C VAL A 46 26.35 -5.71 -14.97
N ALA A 47 26.11 -6.00 -13.69
CA ALA A 47 25.11 -5.31 -12.89
C ALA A 47 25.75 -4.13 -12.14
N SER A 48 25.01 -3.01 -12.06
CA SER A 48 25.35 -1.92 -11.14
C SER A 48 25.12 -2.35 -9.67
N ASN A 49 25.53 -1.49 -8.73
CA ASN A 49 25.02 -1.58 -7.36
C ASN A 49 23.48 -1.45 -7.35
N ALA A 50 22.85 -2.06 -6.34
CA ALA A 50 21.42 -1.94 -6.13
C ALA A 50 21.09 -0.57 -5.50
N CYS A 51 20.07 0.10 -6.03
CA CYS A 51 19.48 1.31 -5.47
C CYS A 51 18.05 0.98 -5.01
N PRO A 52 17.72 1.10 -3.71
CA PRO A 52 16.36 0.84 -3.24
C PRO A 52 15.45 2.00 -3.63
N PHE A 53 14.20 1.67 -3.98
CA PHE A 53 13.12 2.63 -4.11
C PHE A 53 11.85 2.11 -3.43
N VAL A 54 10.95 3.02 -3.06
CA VAL A 54 9.71 2.67 -2.37
C VAL A 54 8.56 2.66 -3.37
N LEU A 55 7.94 1.48 -3.55
CA LEU A 55 6.73 1.32 -4.34
C LEU A 55 5.54 1.30 -3.38
N ARG A 56 4.86 2.42 -3.26
CA ARG A 56 3.77 2.61 -2.29
C ARG A 56 2.54 1.78 -2.69
N PRO A 57 1.91 1.06 -1.75
CA PRO A 57 0.64 0.42 -2.03
C PRO A 57 -0.45 1.48 -2.26
N THR A 58 -1.37 1.20 -3.18
CA THR A 58 -2.57 2.01 -3.38
C THR A 58 -3.76 1.17 -2.96
N VAL A 59 -4.49 1.61 -1.94
CA VAL A 59 -5.75 0.98 -1.52
C VAL A 59 -6.84 1.34 -2.53
N THR A 60 -7.42 0.34 -3.17
CA THR A 60 -8.48 0.50 -4.18
C THR A 60 -9.87 0.35 -3.59
N SER A 61 -10.02 -0.48 -2.56
CA SER A 61 -11.25 -0.61 -1.79
C SER A 61 -10.97 -1.06 -0.37
N VAL A 62 -11.86 -0.70 0.53
CA VAL A 62 -11.90 -1.20 1.90
C VAL A 62 -13.34 -1.45 2.32
N GLN A 63 -13.60 -2.58 2.97
CA GLN A 63 -14.91 -2.95 3.48
C GLN A 63 -14.76 -3.58 4.87
N VAL A 64 -15.74 -3.34 5.72
CA VAL A 64 -15.86 -4.01 7.03
C VAL A 64 -16.73 -5.25 6.86
N ALA A 65 -16.35 -6.34 7.47
CA ALA A 65 -17.10 -7.58 7.50
C ALA A 65 -17.06 -8.19 8.91
N GLU A 66 -18.08 -9.01 9.21
CA GLU A 66 -18.14 -9.80 10.44
C GLU A 66 -18.01 -8.91 11.69
N VAL A 67 -18.73 -7.79 11.72
CA VAL A 67 -18.69 -6.86 12.86
C VAL A 67 -19.41 -7.49 14.06
N GLU A 68 -18.73 -7.49 15.19
CA GLU A 68 -19.22 -7.91 16.49
C GLU A 68 -19.20 -6.74 17.49
N GLY A 69 -20.08 -6.76 18.44
CA GLY A 69 -20.27 -5.72 19.44
C GLY A 69 -21.61 -4.99 19.25
N ILE A 70 -22.14 -4.44 20.32
CA ILE A 70 -23.43 -3.74 20.36
C ILE A 70 -23.29 -2.39 21.07
N ASP A 71 -24.19 -1.48 20.79
CA ASP A 71 -24.27 -0.17 21.40
C ASP A 71 -22.92 0.60 21.38
N ASP A 72 -22.40 1.01 22.53
CA ASP A 72 -21.14 1.74 22.69
C ASP A 72 -19.92 0.82 22.90
N ASP A 73 -20.11 -0.51 22.84
CA ASP A 73 -19.01 -1.45 23.04
C ASP A 73 -17.98 -1.34 21.89
N PRO A 74 -16.70 -1.55 22.20
CA PRO A 74 -15.68 -1.64 21.14
C PRO A 74 -15.98 -2.79 20.17
N ARG A 75 -15.79 -2.53 18.89
CA ARG A 75 -16.07 -3.47 17.79
C ARG A 75 -14.89 -4.40 17.55
N GLY A 76 -15.23 -5.65 17.20
CA GLY A 76 -14.36 -6.62 16.54
C GLY A 76 -14.88 -6.92 15.14
N GLY A 77 -14.03 -7.51 14.30
CA GLY A 77 -14.43 -7.89 12.94
C GLY A 77 -13.25 -8.09 12.02
N SER A 78 -13.48 -7.96 10.73
CA SER A 78 -12.43 -8.01 9.72
C SER A 78 -12.54 -6.86 8.71
N LEU A 79 -11.39 -6.39 8.26
CA LEU A 79 -11.25 -5.44 7.15
C LEU A 79 -10.86 -6.22 5.89
N GLN A 80 -11.67 -6.11 4.85
CA GLN A 80 -11.33 -6.60 3.51
C GLN A 80 -10.74 -5.44 2.72
N VAL A 81 -9.44 -5.51 2.44
CA VAL A 81 -8.68 -4.43 1.81
C VAL A 81 -8.15 -4.90 0.46
N SER A 82 -8.47 -4.19 -0.60
CA SER A 82 -7.90 -4.44 -1.92
C SER A 82 -6.82 -3.41 -2.24
N ALA A 83 -5.70 -3.89 -2.77
CA ALA A 83 -4.60 -3.06 -3.22
C ALA A 83 -4.38 -3.19 -4.73
N HIS A 84 -3.89 -2.13 -5.37
CA HIS A 84 -3.58 -2.14 -6.81
C HIS A 84 -2.43 -3.10 -7.14
N LEU A 85 -1.38 -3.08 -6.31
CA LEU A 85 -0.22 -3.96 -6.47
C LEU A 85 -0.33 -5.19 -5.57
N PRO A 86 0.17 -6.34 -6.00
CA PRO A 86 0.27 -7.52 -5.17
C PRO A 86 1.12 -7.25 -3.91
N VAL A 87 0.70 -7.84 -2.82
CA VAL A 87 1.43 -7.92 -1.56
C VAL A 87 1.99 -9.33 -1.44
N GLY A 88 3.28 -9.46 -1.32
CA GLY A 88 3.97 -10.74 -1.26
C GLY A 88 3.64 -11.55 -0.02
N ALA A 89 3.69 -12.88 -0.15
CA ALA A 89 3.37 -13.81 0.94
C ALA A 89 4.21 -13.57 2.20
N ASN A 90 5.46 -13.19 2.04
CA ASN A 90 6.43 -13.00 3.13
C ASN A 90 6.55 -11.54 3.59
N GLN A 91 5.82 -10.61 2.99
CA GLN A 91 5.87 -9.21 3.36
C GLN A 91 5.07 -8.94 4.62
N ARG A 92 5.61 -8.12 5.50
CA ARG A 92 4.89 -7.63 6.67
C ARG A 92 3.88 -6.58 6.25
N VAL A 93 2.64 -6.74 6.70
CA VAL A 93 1.56 -5.80 6.41
C VAL A 93 0.92 -5.33 7.68
N VAL A 94 0.80 -4.02 7.81
CA VAL A 94 0.09 -3.36 8.91
C VAL A 94 -0.98 -2.45 8.33
N ILE A 95 -2.16 -2.44 8.93
CA ILE A 95 -3.20 -1.47 8.63
C ILE A 95 -3.35 -0.51 9.81
N ALA A 96 -3.42 0.77 9.51
CA ALA A 96 -3.72 1.80 10.49
C ALA A 96 -5.13 2.35 10.24
N LEU A 97 -5.94 2.36 11.30
CA LEU A 97 -7.21 3.07 11.36
C LEU A 97 -6.98 4.36 12.13
N ASN A 98 -7.09 5.49 11.47
CA ASN A 98 -6.96 6.81 12.09
C ASN A 98 -8.36 7.42 12.14
N GLU A 99 -8.89 7.63 13.34
CA GLU A 99 -10.22 8.24 13.52
C GLU A 99 -10.28 9.57 12.79
N TRP A 100 -11.30 9.73 11.94
CA TRP A 100 -11.52 10.96 11.20
C TRP A 100 -12.25 11.98 12.06
N SER A 101 -11.54 12.52 13.04
CA SER A 101 -12.01 13.48 14.04
C SER A 101 -10.97 14.56 14.27
N ILE A 102 -11.40 15.74 14.67
CA ILE A 102 -10.53 16.86 15.07
C ILE A 102 -10.25 16.88 16.58
N GLU A 103 -11.03 16.16 17.37
CA GLU A 103 -10.90 16.12 18.82
C GLU A 103 -10.31 14.77 19.25
N THR A 104 -9.07 14.77 19.72
CA THR A 104 -8.38 13.59 20.29
C THR A 104 -8.60 12.29 19.49
N PRO A 105 -8.22 12.25 18.18
CA PRO A 105 -8.50 11.10 17.33
C PRO A 105 -7.79 9.83 17.83
N ALA A 106 -8.54 8.74 17.88
CA ALA A 106 -7.97 7.42 18.18
C ALA A 106 -7.20 6.87 16.97
N VAL A 107 -6.17 6.06 17.25
CA VAL A 107 -5.40 5.34 16.24
C VAL A 107 -5.28 3.88 16.65
N TYR A 108 -5.59 2.98 15.71
CA TYR A 108 -5.45 1.55 15.91
C TYR A 108 -4.57 0.96 14.83
N LEU A 109 -3.73 -0.01 15.21
CA LEU A 109 -2.82 -0.70 14.30
C LEU A 109 -3.09 -2.21 14.38
N PHE A 110 -3.28 -2.83 13.23
CA PHE A 110 -3.48 -4.28 13.13
C PHE A 110 -2.54 -4.87 12.09
N GLU A 111 -1.97 -6.02 12.43
CA GLU A 111 -1.09 -6.75 11.52
C GLU A 111 -1.89 -7.79 10.75
N ALA A 112 -1.66 -7.86 9.44
CA ALA A 112 -2.31 -8.87 8.61
C ALA A 112 -1.79 -10.26 8.94
N PRO A 113 -2.65 -11.29 8.93
CA PRO A 113 -2.23 -12.68 9.11
C PRO A 113 -1.20 -13.12 8.07
N ALA A 114 -0.43 -14.16 8.42
CA ALA A 114 0.50 -14.80 7.49
C ALA A 114 -0.26 -15.33 6.25
N ARG A 115 0.35 -15.16 5.08
CA ARG A 115 -0.23 -15.54 3.78
C ARG A 115 0.60 -16.65 3.13
N LYS A 116 -0.05 -17.49 2.33
CA LYS A 116 0.62 -18.59 1.61
C LYS A 116 1.04 -18.19 0.20
N GLN A 117 0.48 -17.12 -0.34
CA GLN A 117 0.73 -16.64 -1.70
C GLN A 117 0.58 -15.13 -1.78
N ASP A 118 1.11 -14.56 -2.83
CA ASP A 118 0.95 -13.15 -3.15
C ASP A 118 -0.53 -12.86 -3.44
N THR A 119 -1.01 -11.69 -2.99
CA THR A 119 -2.41 -11.32 -3.15
C THR A 119 -2.59 -9.83 -3.27
N THR A 120 -3.64 -9.42 -3.98
CA THR A 120 -4.12 -8.03 -3.99
C THR A 120 -5.27 -7.79 -3.00
N CYS A 121 -5.79 -8.87 -2.36
CA CYS A 121 -6.87 -8.78 -1.39
C CYS A 121 -6.40 -9.32 -0.05
N LEU A 122 -6.55 -8.51 0.99
CA LEU A 122 -6.15 -8.80 2.35
C LEU A 122 -7.37 -8.86 3.25
N THR A 123 -7.44 -9.84 4.13
CA THR A 123 -8.40 -9.89 5.22
C THR A 123 -7.65 -9.69 6.53
N ILE A 124 -7.92 -8.60 7.22
CA ILE A 124 -7.19 -8.18 8.42
C ILE A 124 -8.17 -8.13 9.58
N PRO A 125 -8.05 -9.01 10.56
CA PRO A 125 -8.90 -8.98 11.75
C PRO A 125 -8.58 -7.74 12.61
N PHE A 126 -9.61 -7.18 13.22
CA PHE A 126 -9.48 -6.10 14.17
C PHE A 126 -10.32 -6.37 15.42
N THR A 127 -9.96 -5.75 16.52
CA THR A 127 -10.68 -5.87 17.80
C THR A 127 -10.44 -4.63 18.64
N GLY A 128 -11.40 -4.29 19.49
CA GLY A 128 -11.28 -3.18 20.42
C GLY A 128 -11.36 -1.80 19.78
N VAL A 129 -11.94 -1.69 18.59
CA VAL A 129 -12.10 -0.43 17.87
C VAL A 129 -13.43 0.24 18.27
N LYS A 130 -13.41 1.50 18.65
CA LYS A 130 -14.63 2.26 18.91
C LYS A 130 -15.45 2.40 17.62
N PRO A 131 -16.80 2.43 17.72
CA PRO A 131 -17.61 2.84 16.58
C PRO A 131 -17.19 4.23 16.09
N GLY A 132 -17.10 4.39 14.77
CA GLY A 132 -16.64 5.66 14.20
C GLY A 132 -16.22 5.56 12.75
N ASP A 133 -15.68 6.66 12.26
CA ASP A 133 -15.25 6.86 10.88
C ASP A 133 -13.72 6.95 10.84
N TYR A 134 -13.09 6.13 10.01
CA TYR A 134 -11.64 5.93 10.04
C TYR A 134 -11.01 6.08 8.67
N LEU A 135 -9.97 6.89 8.57
CA LEU A 135 -9.03 6.87 7.45
C LEU A 135 -8.14 5.63 7.54
N ILE A 136 -7.96 4.98 6.41
CA ILE A 136 -7.21 3.73 6.31
C ILE A 136 -5.87 3.97 5.66
N ARG A 137 -4.79 3.55 6.33
CA ARG A 137 -3.46 3.44 5.72
C ARG A 137 -2.98 2.00 5.74
N LEU A 138 -2.58 1.52 4.58
CA LEU A 138 -1.94 0.21 4.42
C LEU A 138 -0.43 0.40 4.34
N GLN A 139 0.31 -0.29 5.18
CA GLN A 139 1.76 -0.30 5.17
C GLN A 139 2.25 -1.69 4.77
N VAL A 140 3.14 -1.76 3.78
CA VAL A 140 3.79 -3.00 3.30
C VAL A 140 5.29 -2.83 3.40
N ASP A 141 5.95 -3.61 4.28
CA ASP A 141 7.39 -3.51 4.56
C ASP A 141 7.88 -2.09 4.81
N GLY A 142 7.06 -1.28 5.51
CA GLY A 142 7.36 0.12 5.81
C GLY A 142 6.93 1.12 4.73
N ALA A 143 6.46 0.67 3.56
CA ALA A 143 5.91 1.55 2.54
C ALA A 143 4.43 1.86 2.82
N ASP A 144 4.12 3.10 3.16
CA ASP A 144 2.75 3.56 3.45
C ASP A 144 1.96 3.87 2.19
N SER A 145 0.68 3.46 2.17
CA SER A 145 -0.28 3.94 1.17
C SER A 145 -0.51 5.44 1.30
N GLN A 146 -0.86 6.06 0.19
CA GLN A 146 -1.16 7.48 0.17
C GLN A 146 -2.64 7.72 0.55
N LEU A 147 -2.87 8.76 1.36
CA LEU A 147 -4.21 9.27 1.61
C LEU A 147 -4.60 10.30 0.53
N GLY A 148 -5.85 10.26 0.12
CA GLY A 148 -6.43 11.30 -0.72
C GLY A 148 -6.75 12.53 0.10
N VAL A 149 -6.69 13.69 -0.55
CA VAL A 149 -6.99 14.99 0.04
C VAL A 149 -8.25 15.55 -0.63
N ASP A 150 -9.12 16.14 0.16
CA ASP A 150 -10.25 16.92 -0.36
C ASP A 150 -9.73 18.17 -1.06
N THR A 151 -9.95 18.25 -2.37
CA THR A 151 -9.50 19.36 -3.22
C THR A 151 -10.62 20.32 -3.61
N ASP A 152 -11.84 20.12 -3.10
CA ASP A 152 -12.96 21.04 -3.37
C ASP A 152 -12.86 22.29 -2.46
N PRO A 153 -12.55 23.49 -3.03
CA PRO A 153 -12.44 24.71 -2.23
C PRO A 153 -13.74 25.13 -1.54
N SER A 154 -14.88 24.59 -1.95
CA SER A 154 -16.20 24.88 -1.34
C SER A 154 -16.54 23.93 -0.19
N SER A 155 -15.77 22.87 -0.02
CA SER A 155 -15.97 21.87 1.03
C SER A 155 -15.50 22.41 2.39
N LYS A 156 -16.21 22.02 3.44
CA LYS A 156 -15.80 22.29 4.83
C LYS A 156 -14.53 21.57 5.24
N THR A 157 -14.16 20.53 4.49
CA THR A 157 -13.00 19.67 4.72
C THR A 157 -11.90 19.90 3.67
N PHE A 158 -11.93 21.04 2.99
CA PHE A 158 -10.90 21.42 2.01
C PHE A 158 -9.49 21.28 2.60
N ASN A 159 -8.61 20.61 1.86
CA ASN A 159 -7.25 20.24 2.27
C ASN A 159 -7.14 19.21 3.41
N TRP A 160 -8.23 18.57 3.81
CA TRP A 160 -8.18 17.46 4.74
C TRP A 160 -7.99 16.13 4.01
N PHE A 161 -7.34 15.19 4.67
CA PHE A 161 -7.35 13.80 4.21
C PHE A 161 -8.78 13.24 4.32
N ASN A 162 -9.26 12.60 3.26
CA ASN A 162 -10.64 12.11 3.20
C ASN A 162 -10.79 10.69 2.66
N SER A 163 -9.71 10.06 2.18
CA SER A 163 -9.81 8.71 1.60
C SER A 163 -8.46 7.95 1.63
N PRO A 164 -8.46 6.60 1.58
CA PRO A 164 -9.64 5.74 1.73
C PRO A 164 -10.20 5.78 3.15
N ARG A 165 -11.51 5.57 3.30
CA ARG A 165 -12.22 5.70 4.57
C ARG A 165 -13.21 4.56 4.75
N VAL A 166 -13.47 4.18 6.01
CA VAL A 166 -14.43 3.15 6.39
C VAL A 166 -15.17 3.57 7.65
N VAL A 167 -16.45 3.23 7.74
CA VAL A 167 -17.26 3.38 8.94
C VAL A 167 -17.34 2.04 9.65
N ILE A 168 -17.10 2.05 10.96
CA ILE A 168 -17.25 0.90 11.86
C ILE A 168 -18.41 1.21 12.80
N GLU A 169 -19.53 0.50 12.65
CA GLU A 169 -20.78 0.70 13.38
C GLU A 169 -21.07 -0.43 14.36
#